data_0d088eaf4c5ede1ba18baab59bee37cf
#
_entry.id   0d088eaf4c5ede1ba18baab59bee37cf
#
_cell.length_a   1.000
_cell.length_b   1.000
_cell.length_c   1.000
_cell.angle_alpha   90.00
_cell.angle_beta   90.00
_cell.angle_gamma   90.00
#
_symmetry.space_group_name_H-M   'P 1'
#
loop_
_entity.id
_entity.type
_entity.pdbx_description
1 polymer ?
#
loop_
_entity_poly.entity_id
_entity_poly.type
_entity_poly.pdbx_seq_one_letter_code
_entity_poly.pdbx_strand_id
1 'polypeptide(L)'
;MAIKVGNIPAFDQYPTVGIGLSVPFQSTATSGSDAIFNINYTTAEQIKYNLVNYFLTSKGERIFNPSFGSNVQAFLFEQNDPSALEILKKSIEEDINLVFSVIELKEVKIIADEDSYSVTIQIFYSVFSSLNEFVEFNMPL
;
A
#
# COMPACT_ATOMS: atom_id res chain seq x y z
N MET A 1 29.91 18.19 11.35
CA MET A 1 29.06 17.15 10.75
C MET A 1 27.70 17.76 10.47
N ALA A 2 27.39 18.09 9.22
CA ALA A 2 26.08 18.63 8.88
C ALA A 2 25.10 17.44 8.85
N ILE A 3 24.15 17.41 9.77
CA ILE A 3 23.01 16.51 9.72
C ILE A 3 22.21 16.91 8.47
N LYS A 4 22.21 16.09 7.42
CA LYS A 4 21.24 16.24 6.33
C LYS A 4 19.86 16.02 6.94
N VAL A 5 19.20 17.12 7.25
CA VAL A 5 17.76 17.10 7.53
C VAL A 5 17.13 16.61 6.24
N GLY A 6 16.57 15.40 6.26
CA GLY A 6 15.84 14.85 5.12
C GLY A 6 14.78 15.88 4.70
N ASN A 7 14.55 15.98 3.40
CA ASN A 7 13.60 16.94 2.84
C ASN A 7 12.20 16.55 3.34
N ILE A 8 11.72 17.24 4.39
CA ILE A 8 10.38 17.01 4.93
C ILE A 8 9.38 17.44 3.85
N PRO A 9 8.45 16.55 3.43
CA PRO A 9 7.44 16.93 2.46
C PRO A 9 6.69 18.19 2.88
N ALA A 10 6.34 19.04 1.93
CA ALA A 10 5.70 20.33 2.21
C ALA A 10 4.41 20.18 3.05
N PHE A 11 3.67 19.09 2.85
CA PHE A 11 2.44 18.78 3.60
C PHE A 11 2.72 18.35 5.05
N ASP A 12 3.82 17.68 5.32
CA ASP A 12 4.19 17.22 6.67
C ASP A 12 4.67 18.35 7.59
N GLN A 13 4.87 19.55 7.03
CA GLN A 13 5.20 20.76 7.80
C GLN A 13 3.99 21.30 8.59
N TYR A 14 2.79 20.86 8.26
CA TYR A 14 1.55 21.29 8.90
C TYR A 14 0.83 20.11 9.57
N PRO A 15 1.29 19.65 10.75
CA PRO A 15 0.77 18.43 11.39
C PRO A 15 -0.71 18.48 11.80
N THR A 16 -1.33 19.66 11.71
CA THR A 16 -2.76 19.86 12.01
C THR A 16 -3.65 19.76 10.77
N VAL A 17 -3.06 19.70 9.58
CA VAL A 17 -3.81 19.59 8.31
C VAL A 17 -3.87 18.14 7.89
N GLY A 18 -5.08 17.60 7.77
CA GLY A 18 -5.28 16.23 7.28
C GLY A 18 -4.94 16.14 5.79
N ILE A 19 -4.14 15.14 5.42
CA ILE A 19 -3.70 14.91 4.05
C ILE A 19 -4.63 13.92 3.34
N GLY A 20 -5.19 12.98 4.07
CA GLY A 20 -6.08 11.97 3.51
C GLY A 20 -6.73 11.10 4.57
N LEU A 21 -7.33 10.01 4.13
CA LEU A 21 -8.07 9.06 4.96
C LEU A 21 -7.39 7.70 4.96
N SER A 22 -7.41 7.03 6.12
CA SER A 22 -6.97 5.64 6.22
C SER A 22 -8.00 4.68 5.62
N VAL A 23 -7.51 3.67 4.91
CA VAL A 23 -8.33 2.59 4.32
C VAL A 23 -7.79 1.25 4.86
N PRO A 24 -8.63 0.30 5.30
CA PRO A 24 -10.09 0.33 5.34
C PRO A 24 -10.63 1.32 6.39
N PHE A 25 -11.82 1.85 6.13
CA PHE A 25 -12.48 2.76 7.05
C PHE A 25 -12.82 2.02 8.35
N GLN A 26 -12.13 2.37 9.42
CA GLN A 26 -12.43 1.88 10.75
C GLN A 26 -13.14 2.98 11.53
N SER A 27 -14.34 2.70 11.99
CA SER A 27 -15.02 3.55 12.94
C SER A 27 -14.34 3.37 14.31
N THR A 28 -13.47 4.28 14.67
CA THR A 28 -12.96 4.36 16.04
C THR A 28 -13.97 5.12 16.91
N ALA A 29 -15.16 4.56 17.05
CA ALA A 29 -16.12 5.02 18.04
C ALA A 29 -15.66 4.58 19.44
N THR A 30 -14.49 5.04 19.87
CA THR A 30 -14.04 4.87 21.25
C THR A 30 -14.08 6.24 21.92
N SER A 31 -15.12 6.44 22.76
CA SER A 31 -15.18 7.51 23.76
C SER A 31 -15.06 8.97 23.23
N GLY A 32 -16.13 9.51 22.73
CA GLY A 32 -16.34 10.96 22.82
C GLY A 32 -15.80 11.84 21.70
N SER A 33 -15.23 11.30 20.65
CA SER A 33 -14.97 12.04 19.41
C SER A 33 -15.89 11.51 18.29
N ASP A 34 -16.71 12.39 17.73
CA ASP A 34 -17.61 12.09 16.60
C ASP A 34 -16.89 11.81 15.27
N ALA A 35 -15.61 11.46 15.31
CA ALA A 35 -14.82 11.19 14.13
C ALA A 35 -15.10 9.77 13.61
N ILE A 36 -15.88 9.70 12.54
CA ILE A 36 -16.23 8.45 11.84
C ILE A 36 -15.03 7.92 11.01
N PHE A 37 -14.05 8.77 10.70
CA PHE A 37 -12.92 8.44 9.83
C PHE A 37 -11.59 8.79 10.49
N ASN A 38 -10.60 7.91 10.30
CA ASN A 38 -9.23 8.20 10.67
C ASN A 38 -8.57 9.06 9.59
N ILE A 39 -8.08 10.23 9.98
CA ILE A 39 -7.40 11.18 9.09
C ILE A 39 -5.89 10.94 9.19
N ASN A 40 -5.22 10.87 8.04
CA ASN A 40 -3.78 10.80 7.95
C ASN A 40 -3.18 12.20 7.93
N TYR A 41 -2.14 12.40 8.72
CA TYR A 41 -1.45 13.69 8.85
C TYR A 41 -0.04 13.69 8.26
N THR A 42 0.47 12.51 7.88
CA THR A 42 1.80 12.38 7.28
C THR A 42 1.72 11.79 5.88
N THR A 43 2.64 12.22 5.02
CA THR A 43 2.74 11.70 3.64
C THR A 43 3.05 10.20 3.64
N ALA A 44 3.87 9.71 4.59
CA ALA A 44 4.20 8.31 4.71
C ALA A 44 2.97 7.45 5.00
N GLU A 45 2.12 7.85 5.96
CA GLU A 45 0.85 7.17 6.24
C GLU A 45 -0.06 7.15 5.00
N GLN A 46 -0.20 8.29 4.32
CA GLN A 46 -1.05 8.37 3.14
C GLN A 46 -0.56 7.46 2.01
N ILE A 47 0.75 7.38 1.77
CA ILE A 47 1.33 6.47 0.77
C ILE A 47 1.02 5.02 1.11
N LYS A 48 1.16 4.63 2.39
CA LYS A 48 0.82 3.30 2.87
C LYS A 48 -0.62 2.92 2.51
N TYR A 49 -1.58 3.78 2.84
CA TYR A 49 -2.99 3.52 2.54
C TYR A 49 -3.31 3.58 1.04
N ASN A 50 -2.60 4.42 0.29
CA ASN A 50 -2.73 4.44 -1.16
C ASN A 50 -2.24 3.13 -1.80
N LEU A 51 -1.14 2.54 -1.32
CA LEU A 51 -0.66 1.22 -1.75
C LEU A 51 -1.69 0.13 -1.44
N VAL A 52 -2.20 0.07 -0.22
CA VAL A 52 -3.24 -0.88 0.17
C VAL A 52 -4.46 -0.75 -0.74
N ASN A 53 -4.96 0.47 -0.92
CA ASN A 53 -6.12 0.73 -1.77
C ASN A 53 -5.88 0.34 -3.24
N TYR A 54 -4.68 0.57 -3.76
CA TYR A 54 -4.33 0.19 -5.13
C TYR A 54 -4.32 -1.32 -5.33
N PHE A 55 -3.65 -2.06 -4.44
CA PHE A 55 -3.52 -3.51 -4.57
C PHE A 55 -4.80 -4.27 -4.22
N LEU A 56 -5.66 -3.73 -3.36
CA LEU A 56 -6.97 -4.30 -3.05
C LEU A 56 -8.06 -3.94 -4.08
N THR A 57 -7.79 -3.02 -5.00
CA THR A 57 -8.72 -2.67 -6.09
C THR A 57 -8.34 -3.47 -7.34
N SER A 58 -9.31 -4.18 -7.92
CA SER A 58 -9.10 -4.88 -9.19
C SER A 58 -9.17 -3.90 -10.38
N LYS A 59 -8.34 -4.12 -11.41
CA LYS A 59 -8.45 -3.36 -12.65
C LYS A 59 -9.85 -3.51 -13.25
N GLY A 60 -10.45 -2.38 -13.66
CA GLY A 60 -11.82 -2.34 -14.18
C GLY A 60 -12.91 -2.14 -13.13
N GLU A 61 -12.61 -2.20 -11.85
CA GLU A 61 -13.59 -2.03 -10.77
C GLU A 61 -14.10 -0.58 -10.67
N ARG A 62 -13.23 0.40 -10.95
CA ARG A 62 -13.59 1.82 -10.88
C ARG A 62 -14.17 2.32 -12.20
N ILE A 63 -15.43 2.73 -12.20
CA ILE A 63 -16.17 3.18 -13.39
C ILE A 63 -15.48 4.39 -14.06
N PHE A 64 -14.99 5.37 -13.28
CA PHE A 64 -14.35 6.56 -13.81
C PHE A 64 -12.84 6.45 -14.04
N ASN A 65 -12.21 5.39 -13.54
CA ASN A 65 -10.79 5.13 -13.74
C ASN A 65 -10.53 3.61 -13.82
N PRO A 66 -10.90 2.96 -14.92
CA PRO A 66 -10.79 1.50 -15.05
C PRO A 66 -9.32 1.00 -15.09
N SER A 67 -8.37 1.87 -15.36
CA SER A 67 -6.94 1.54 -15.34
C SER A 67 -6.34 1.54 -13.94
N PHE A 68 -7.05 2.08 -12.94
CA PHE A 68 -6.61 2.06 -11.56
C PHE A 68 -6.80 0.67 -10.94
N GLY A 69 -5.83 0.24 -10.16
CA GLY A 69 -5.84 -1.04 -9.46
C GLY A 69 -4.84 -2.04 -10.04
N SER A 70 -4.75 -3.18 -9.39
CA SER A 70 -3.81 -4.25 -9.72
C SER A 70 -4.53 -5.49 -10.22
N ASN A 71 -3.77 -6.42 -10.80
CA ASN A 71 -4.27 -7.75 -11.17
C ASN A 71 -3.97 -8.81 -10.11
N VAL A 72 -3.52 -8.41 -8.92
CA VAL A 72 -3.11 -9.35 -7.86
C VAL A 72 -4.22 -10.36 -7.54
N GLN A 73 -5.47 -9.90 -7.45
CA GLN A 73 -6.60 -10.80 -7.17
C GLN A 73 -6.80 -11.87 -8.26
N ALA A 74 -6.55 -11.54 -9.52
CA ALA A 74 -6.68 -12.51 -10.61
C ALA A 74 -5.63 -13.63 -10.50
N PHE A 75 -4.40 -13.30 -10.08
CA PHE A 75 -3.34 -14.28 -9.87
C PHE A 75 -3.61 -15.23 -8.69
N LEU A 76 -4.37 -14.80 -7.70
CA LEU A 76 -4.71 -15.65 -6.55
C LEU A 76 -5.61 -16.83 -6.91
N PHE A 77 -6.35 -16.72 -8.01
CA PHE A 77 -7.20 -17.80 -8.52
C PHE A 77 -6.47 -18.75 -9.48
N GLU A 78 -5.24 -18.43 -9.86
CA GLU A 78 -4.39 -19.36 -10.60
C GLU A 78 -3.75 -20.36 -9.65
N GLN A 79 -3.42 -21.56 -10.16
CA GLN A 79 -2.81 -22.61 -9.34
C GLN A 79 -1.54 -22.09 -8.65
N ASN A 80 -1.31 -22.48 -7.40
CA ASN A 80 -0.09 -22.20 -6.61
C ASN A 80 1.16 -22.84 -7.26
N ASP A 81 1.53 -22.32 -8.43
CA ASP A 81 2.78 -22.68 -9.10
C ASP A 81 3.85 -21.67 -8.69
N PRO A 82 5.05 -22.10 -8.30
CA PRO A 82 6.17 -21.19 -8.02
C PRO A 82 6.45 -20.17 -9.14
N SER A 83 6.21 -20.55 -10.39
CA SER A 83 6.34 -19.65 -11.54
C SER A 83 5.27 -18.54 -11.54
N ALA A 84 4.06 -18.82 -11.08
CA ALA A 84 2.98 -17.82 -10.96
C ALA A 84 3.32 -16.77 -9.89
N LEU A 85 3.93 -17.18 -8.78
CA LEU A 85 4.36 -16.26 -7.72
C LEU A 85 5.48 -15.31 -8.18
N GLU A 86 6.41 -15.79 -9.02
CA GLU A 86 7.44 -14.93 -9.60
C GLU A 86 6.86 -13.91 -10.59
N ILE A 87 5.90 -14.32 -11.40
CA ILE A 87 5.19 -13.43 -12.33
C ILE A 87 4.40 -12.38 -11.53
N LEU A 88 3.72 -12.79 -10.46
CA LEU A 88 2.99 -11.88 -9.59
C LEU A 88 3.94 -10.85 -8.95
N LYS A 89 5.07 -11.30 -8.40
CA LYS A 89 6.08 -10.41 -7.83
C LYS A 89 6.54 -9.36 -8.84
N LYS A 90 6.87 -9.78 -10.05
CA LYS A 90 7.29 -8.89 -11.12
C LYS A 90 6.21 -7.90 -11.51
N SER A 91 4.96 -8.34 -11.60
CA SER A 91 3.81 -7.46 -11.87
C SER A 91 3.63 -6.40 -10.79
N ILE A 92 3.80 -6.77 -9.50
CA ILE A 92 3.75 -5.82 -8.38
C ILE A 92 4.88 -4.79 -8.48
N GLU A 93 6.10 -5.23 -8.80
CA GLU A 93 7.26 -4.35 -8.97
C GLU A 93 7.04 -3.35 -10.11
N GLU A 94 6.51 -3.81 -11.25
CA GLU A 94 6.19 -2.97 -12.40
C GLU A 94 5.08 -1.96 -12.07
N ASP A 95 4.00 -2.38 -11.41
CA ASP A 95 2.90 -1.52 -10.99
C ASP A 95 3.38 -0.42 -10.01
N ILE A 96 4.21 -0.75 -9.04
CA ILE A 96 4.77 0.22 -8.10
C ILE A 96 5.63 1.26 -8.82
N ASN A 97 6.53 0.83 -9.67
CA ASN A 97 7.42 1.73 -10.41
C ASN A 97 6.64 2.65 -11.36
N LEU A 98 5.53 2.17 -11.92
CA LEU A 98 4.71 2.95 -12.85
C LEU A 98 3.81 3.96 -12.14
N VAL A 99 3.16 3.54 -11.04
CA VAL A 99 2.08 4.32 -10.38
C VAL A 99 2.60 5.15 -9.23
N PHE A 100 3.59 4.64 -8.50
CA PHE A 100 4.10 5.24 -7.27
C PHE A 100 5.52 5.77 -7.43
N SER A 101 5.73 6.76 -8.29
CA SER A 101 7.05 7.34 -8.58
C SER A 101 7.73 8.03 -7.37
N VAL A 102 6.98 8.25 -6.28
CA VAL A 102 7.46 8.93 -5.07
C VAL A 102 8.18 7.97 -4.12
N ILE A 103 7.95 6.67 -4.28
CA ILE A 103 8.56 5.64 -3.43
C ILE A 103 9.66 4.90 -4.17
N GLU A 104 10.65 4.46 -3.42
CA GLU A 104 11.71 3.58 -3.91
C GLU A 104 11.44 2.17 -3.37
N LEU A 105 11.10 1.25 -4.26
CA LEU A 105 10.87 -0.15 -3.90
C LEU A 105 12.19 -0.80 -3.46
N LYS A 106 12.19 -1.48 -2.32
CA LYS A 106 13.32 -2.24 -1.80
C LYS A 106 13.15 -3.73 -2.02
N GLU A 107 12.03 -4.28 -1.60
CA GLU A 107 11.78 -5.71 -1.66
C GLU A 107 10.29 -6.01 -1.69
N VAL A 108 9.89 -7.05 -2.41
CA VAL A 108 8.55 -7.64 -2.36
C VAL A 108 8.67 -9.09 -1.92
N LYS A 109 7.96 -9.45 -0.86
CA LYS A 109 7.85 -10.83 -0.36
C LYS A 109 6.42 -11.30 -0.52
N ILE A 110 6.25 -12.49 -1.06
CA ILE A 110 4.96 -13.15 -1.19
C ILE A 110 5.05 -14.45 -0.42
N ILE A 111 4.17 -14.62 0.55
CA ILE A 111 4.11 -15.79 1.43
C ILE A 111 2.74 -16.43 1.20
N ALA A 112 2.73 -17.59 0.55
CA ALA A 112 1.54 -18.40 0.42
C ALA A 112 1.42 -19.28 1.65
N ASP A 113 0.27 -19.27 2.30
CA ASP A 113 -0.08 -20.14 3.41
C ASP A 113 -1.15 -21.12 2.93
N GLU A 114 -0.75 -22.37 2.71
CA GLU A 114 -1.63 -23.44 2.21
C GLU A 114 -2.66 -23.84 3.25
N ASP A 115 -2.33 -23.74 4.54
CA ASP A 115 -3.21 -24.16 5.63
C ASP A 115 -4.37 -23.17 5.84
N SER A 116 -4.13 -21.90 5.67
CA SER A 116 -5.14 -20.84 5.84
C SER A 116 -5.79 -20.38 4.52
N TYR A 117 -5.41 -20.96 3.40
CA TYR A 117 -5.86 -20.53 2.07
C TYR A 117 -5.72 -19.02 1.90
N SER A 118 -4.55 -18.48 2.19
CA SER A 118 -4.29 -17.06 2.12
C SER A 118 -2.90 -16.76 1.57
N VAL A 119 -2.80 -15.61 0.92
CA VAL A 119 -1.51 -15.07 0.45
C VAL A 119 -1.25 -13.76 1.16
N THR A 120 -0.11 -13.70 1.83
CA THR A 120 0.38 -12.48 2.47
C THR A 120 1.42 -11.83 1.56
N ILE A 121 1.17 -10.58 1.19
CA ILE A 121 2.08 -9.77 0.39
C ILE A 121 2.68 -8.69 1.29
N GLN A 122 4.01 -8.69 1.37
CA GLN A 122 4.77 -7.69 2.11
C GLN A 122 5.60 -6.87 1.13
N ILE A 123 5.40 -5.56 1.13
CA ILE A 123 6.11 -4.62 0.27
C ILE A 123 6.97 -3.71 1.15
N PHE A 124 8.28 -3.78 0.97
CA PHE A 124 9.26 -2.92 1.64
C PHE A 124 9.68 -1.80 0.71
N TYR A 125 9.52 -0.58 1.15
CA TYR A 125 9.81 0.61 0.35
C TYR A 125 10.40 1.73 1.19
N SER A 126 11.04 2.69 0.56
CA SER A 126 11.44 3.93 1.21
C SER A 126 10.73 5.12 0.59
N VAL A 127 10.39 6.07 1.45
CA VAL A 127 9.79 7.35 1.06
C VAL A 127 10.85 8.43 1.21
N PHE A 128 11.07 9.24 0.16
CA PHE A 128 12.03 10.35 0.16
C PHE A 128 13.47 9.95 0.57
N SER A 129 13.90 8.73 0.24
CA SER A 129 15.24 8.18 0.51
C SER A 129 15.65 8.12 1.99
N SER A 130 14.77 8.41 2.93
CA SER A 130 15.11 8.51 4.36
C SER A 130 14.24 7.68 5.29
N LEU A 131 13.01 7.39 4.92
CA LEU A 131 12.08 6.59 5.72
C LEU A 131 11.90 5.22 5.09
N ASN A 132 12.31 4.19 5.83
CA ASN A 132 12.02 2.81 5.45
C ASN A 132 10.67 2.42 6.04
N GLU A 133 9.72 2.17 5.19
CA GLU A 133 8.36 1.77 5.54
C GLU A 133 8.08 0.39 4.96
N PHE A 134 7.11 -0.29 5.53
CA PHE A 134 6.57 -1.49 4.93
C PHE A 134 5.06 -1.51 5.00
N VAL A 135 4.44 -2.16 4.04
CA VAL A 135 3.02 -2.46 4.04
C VAL A 135 2.82 -3.96 3.90
N GLU A 136 1.91 -4.47 4.69
CA GLU A 136 1.48 -5.86 4.64
C GLU A 136 -0.03 -5.91 4.42
N PHE A 137 -0.45 -6.77 3.52
CA PHE A 137 -1.86 -7.08 3.34
C PHE A 137 -2.04 -8.57 3.07
N ASN A 138 -3.09 -9.10 3.68
CA ASN A 138 -3.47 -10.49 3.55
C ASN A 138 -4.70 -10.60 2.64
N MET A 139 -4.64 -11.52 1.70
CA MET A 139 -5.74 -11.81 0.79
C MET A 139 -6.18 -13.27 0.98
N PRO A 140 -7.46 -13.53 1.29
CA PRO A 140 -7.98 -14.88 1.28
C PRO A 140 -8.01 -15.40 -0.17
N LEU A 141 -7.65 -16.67 -0.34
CA LEU A 141 -7.76 -17.42 -1.60
C LEU A 141 -9.18 -17.91 -1.84
#